data_c994b3015bbcf2be85bc151b20e67c7a
#
_entry.id   c994b3015bbcf2be85bc151b20e67c7a
#
_cell.length_a   1.000
_cell.length_b   1.000
_cell.length_c   1.000
_cell.angle_alpha   90.00
_cell.angle_beta   90.00
_cell.angle_gamma   90.00
#
_symmetry.space_group_name_H-M   'P 1'
#
loop_
_entity.id
_entity.type
_entity.pdbx_description
1 polymer ?
#
loop_
_entity_poly.entity_id
_entity_poly.type
_entity_poly.pdbx_seq_one_letter_code
_entity_poly.pdbx_strand_id
1 'polypeptide(L)'
;MSIQQVPIFVASSGVHGQGVFAARDMEEGEVIEVCPIILFPVSQLEHVRKTVLDDYYFDWGETGEWFAFCLGYGSLYNHSYEPNAEYGMDFEAQTIDFYCIKNIAAGEEIFINYNGDADNRSKVWFEK
;
A
#
# COMPACT_ATOMS: atom_id res chain seq x y z
N MET A 1 -2.60 -14.54 -24.90
CA MET A 1 -2.08 -14.14 -23.58
C MET A 1 -3.22 -13.52 -22.78
N SER A 2 -3.50 -14.06 -21.61
CA SER A 2 -4.51 -13.50 -20.75
C SER A 2 -3.90 -12.39 -19.89
N ILE A 3 -4.57 -11.25 -19.83
CA ILE A 3 -4.19 -10.15 -18.96
C ILE A 3 -5.00 -10.34 -17.66
N GLN A 4 -4.32 -10.56 -16.56
CA GLN A 4 -4.98 -10.56 -15.25
C GLN A 4 -5.34 -9.14 -14.89
N GLN A 5 -6.62 -8.90 -14.67
CA GLN A 5 -7.09 -7.63 -14.15
C GLN A 5 -7.19 -7.74 -12.64
N VAL A 6 -6.54 -6.82 -11.94
CA VAL A 6 -6.73 -6.69 -10.50
C VAL A 6 -8.14 -6.14 -10.23
N PRO A 7 -8.78 -6.54 -9.12
CA PRO A 7 -10.18 -6.18 -8.85
C PRO A 7 -10.32 -4.81 -8.20
N ILE A 8 -9.56 -3.83 -8.64
CA ILE A 8 -9.48 -2.50 -8.02
C ILE A 8 -9.36 -1.42 -9.08
N PHE A 9 -9.68 -0.19 -8.68
CA PHE A 9 -9.52 1.00 -9.53
C PHE A 9 -9.17 2.21 -8.67
N VAL A 10 -8.58 3.22 -9.30
CA VAL A 10 -8.20 4.48 -8.65
C VAL A 10 -9.27 5.53 -8.92
N ALA A 11 -9.66 6.26 -7.90
CA ALA A 11 -10.65 7.34 -8.00
C ALA A 11 -10.38 8.38 -6.91
N SER A 12 -11.11 9.50 -6.97
CA SER A 12 -11.04 10.50 -5.90
C SER A 12 -11.53 9.91 -4.59
N SER A 13 -10.72 10.05 -3.55
CA SER A 13 -11.06 9.62 -2.20
C SER A 13 -11.86 10.72 -1.50
N GLY A 14 -12.83 10.33 -0.69
CA GLY A 14 -13.51 11.26 0.19
C GLY A 14 -12.65 11.68 1.38
N VAL A 15 -11.50 11.04 1.58
CA VAL A 15 -10.64 11.23 2.74
C VAL A 15 -9.38 12.01 2.38
N HIS A 16 -8.69 11.62 1.33
CA HIS A 16 -7.42 12.25 0.96
C HIS A 16 -7.06 11.96 -0.49
N GLY A 17 -7.09 13.00 -1.32
CA GLY A 17 -6.67 12.93 -2.71
C GLY A 17 -7.32 11.79 -3.50
N GLN A 18 -6.49 10.99 -4.14
CA GLN A 18 -6.92 9.77 -4.81
C GLN A 18 -6.80 8.58 -3.87
N GLY A 19 -7.57 7.54 -4.12
CA GLY A 19 -7.52 6.30 -3.36
C GLY A 19 -7.79 5.10 -4.26
N VAL A 20 -7.70 3.92 -3.67
CA VAL A 20 -7.94 2.64 -4.33
C VAL A 20 -9.28 2.08 -3.87
N PHE A 21 -10.10 1.67 -4.82
CA PHE A 21 -11.47 1.21 -4.56
C PHE A 21 -11.65 -0.21 -5.09
N ALA A 22 -12.50 -0.97 -4.42
CA ALA A 22 -12.88 -2.31 -4.86
C ALA A 22 -13.76 -2.23 -6.11
N ALA A 23 -13.39 -2.97 -7.16
CA ALA A 23 -14.20 -3.06 -8.39
C ALA A 23 -15.26 -4.15 -8.29
N ARG A 24 -15.15 -5.06 -7.32
CA ARG A 24 -16.12 -6.12 -7.03
C ARG A 24 -16.09 -6.43 -5.55
N ASP A 25 -17.05 -7.21 -5.07
CA ASP A 25 -17.01 -7.71 -3.71
C ASP A 25 -15.79 -8.61 -3.52
N MET A 26 -15.10 -8.45 -2.41
CA MET A 26 -13.95 -9.27 -2.04
C MET A 26 -14.14 -9.79 -0.62
N GLU A 27 -13.66 -11.00 -0.39
CA GLU A 27 -13.79 -11.68 0.90
C GLU A 27 -12.53 -11.53 1.74
N GLU A 28 -12.70 -11.57 3.07
CA GLU A 28 -11.59 -11.63 4.02
C GLU A 28 -10.61 -12.74 3.62
N GLY A 29 -9.32 -12.41 3.62
CA GLY A 29 -8.25 -13.34 3.23
C GLY A 29 -7.91 -13.33 1.74
N GLU A 30 -8.73 -12.69 0.93
CA GLU A 30 -8.48 -12.62 -0.51
C GLU A 30 -7.28 -11.72 -0.80
N VAL A 31 -6.39 -12.16 -1.71
CA VAL A 31 -5.28 -11.34 -2.18
C VAL A 31 -5.82 -10.31 -3.16
N ILE A 32 -5.53 -9.04 -2.90
CA ILE A 32 -5.96 -7.93 -3.76
C ILE A 32 -5.01 -7.77 -4.94
N GLU A 33 -3.71 -7.63 -4.65
CA GLU A 33 -2.67 -7.55 -5.68
C GLU A 33 -1.31 -7.92 -5.10
N VAL A 34 -0.42 -8.40 -5.97
CA VAL A 34 0.98 -8.68 -5.66
C VAL A 34 1.81 -7.68 -6.45
N CYS A 35 2.45 -6.76 -5.75
CA CYS A 35 3.12 -5.64 -6.37
C CYS A 35 4.63 -5.87 -6.48
N PRO A 36 5.21 -5.83 -7.69
CA PRO A 36 6.65 -5.74 -7.80
C PRO A 36 7.13 -4.39 -7.26
N ILE A 37 8.39 -4.32 -6.88
CA ILE A 37 8.94 -3.14 -6.24
C ILE A 37 10.20 -2.65 -6.96
N ILE A 38 10.55 -1.38 -6.69
CA ILE A 38 11.84 -0.82 -7.04
C ILE A 38 12.55 -0.49 -5.74
N LEU A 39 13.67 -1.16 -5.48
CA LEU A 39 14.48 -0.91 -4.29
C LEU A 39 15.43 0.25 -4.50
N PHE A 40 15.63 1.03 -3.44
CA PHE A 40 16.70 2.01 -3.43
C PHE A 40 17.38 2.03 -2.05
N PRO A 41 18.72 2.28 -2.01
CA PRO A 41 19.44 2.29 -0.74
C PRO A 41 19.25 3.61 0.01
N VAL A 42 19.49 3.58 1.31
CA VAL A 42 19.36 4.76 2.19
C VAL A 42 20.21 5.93 1.72
N SER A 43 21.33 5.66 1.02
CA SER A 43 22.19 6.72 0.47
C SER A 43 21.47 7.63 -0.54
N GLN A 44 20.37 7.16 -1.12
CA GLN A 44 19.58 7.94 -2.08
C GLN A 44 18.34 8.60 -1.44
N LEU A 45 18.05 8.29 -0.18
CA LEU A 45 16.84 8.76 0.48
C LEU A 45 16.75 10.29 0.52
N GLU A 46 17.85 10.98 0.75
CA GLU A 46 17.87 12.45 0.81
C GLU A 46 17.39 13.09 -0.50
N HIS A 47 17.63 12.45 -1.63
CA HIS A 47 17.17 12.93 -2.95
C HIS A 47 15.68 12.67 -3.14
N VAL A 48 15.21 11.49 -2.75
CA VAL A 48 13.79 11.11 -2.82
C VAL A 48 12.94 12.05 -1.96
N ARG A 49 13.42 12.39 -0.77
CA ARG A 49 12.70 13.24 0.18
C ARG A 49 12.49 14.67 -0.31
N LYS A 50 13.23 15.10 -1.32
CA LYS A 50 13.09 16.42 -1.95
C LYS A 50 12.11 16.40 -3.13
N THR A 51 11.46 15.28 -3.38
CA THR A 51 10.55 15.10 -4.51
C THR A 51 9.15 14.72 -4.01
N VAL A 52 8.19 14.72 -4.94
CA VAL A 52 6.84 14.24 -4.64
C VAL A 52 6.84 12.78 -4.18
N LEU A 53 7.88 12.03 -4.50
CA LEU A 53 7.99 10.61 -4.14
C LEU A 53 8.25 10.38 -2.64
N ASP A 54 8.49 11.45 -1.86
CA ASP A 54 8.67 11.35 -0.41
C ASP A 54 7.47 10.70 0.30
N ASP A 55 6.27 10.82 -0.27
CA ASP A 55 5.06 10.28 0.34
C ASP A 55 4.75 8.83 -0.09
N TYR A 56 5.58 8.22 -0.95
CA TYR A 56 5.20 7.00 -1.66
C TYR A 56 6.11 5.81 -1.46
N TYR A 57 7.17 5.91 -0.67
CA TYR A 57 8.06 4.77 -0.43
C TYR A 57 7.71 4.04 0.86
N PHE A 58 8.13 2.78 0.91
CA PHE A 58 7.98 1.90 2.07
C PHE A 58 9.36 1.59 2.64
N ASP A 59 9.44 1.42 3.96
CA ASP A 59 10.62 0.81 4.57
C ASP A 59 10.70 -0.64 4.09
N TRP A 60 11.87 -1.04 3.61
CA TRP A 60 12.08 -2.42 3.17
C TRP A 60 12.92 -3.16 4.22
N GLY A 61 12.22 -3.93 5.07
CA GLY A 61 12.82 -4.56 6.23
C GLY A 61 12.95 -3.60 7.40
N GLU A 62 13.72 -3.99 8.42
CA GLU A 62 13.81 -3.26 9.68
C GLU A 62 15.16 -2.57 9.90
N THR A 63 16.09 -2.68 8.95
CA THR A 63 17.46 -2.18 9.13
C THR A 63 17.59 -0.68 8.86
N GLY A 64 16.65 -0.07 8.15
CA GLY A 64 16.76 1.32 7.71
C GLY A 64 17.74 1.51 6.56
N GLU A 65 18.23 0.44 5.96
CA GLU A 65 19.23 0.51 4.87
C GLU A 65 18.59 0.52 3.49
N TRP A 66 17.37 -0.01 3.37
CA TRP A 66 16.68 -0.17 2.09
C TRP A 66 15.25 0.34 2.15
N PHE A 67 14.82 0.88 1.04
CA PHE A 67 13.46 1.38 0.84
C PHE A 67 12.93 0.88 -0.49
N ALA A 68 11.62 0.87 -0.64
CA ALA A 68 10.97 0.34 -1.84
C ALA A 68 9.88 1.27 -2.34
N PHE A 69 9.84 1.47 -3.66
CA PHE A 69 8.63 1.97 -4.30
C PHE A 69 7.78 0.78 -4.72
N CYS A 70 6.53 0.78 -4.33
CA CYS A 70 5.57 -0.25 -4.68
C CYS A 70 4.92 0.10 -6.00
N LEU A 71 5.06 -0.77 -6.99
CA LEU A 71 4.47 -0.57 -8.31
C LEU A 71 3.00 -1.01 -8.32
N GLY A 72 2.35 -0.94 -9.48
CA GLY A 72 0.91 -1.16 -9.54
C GLY A 72 0.17 -0.06 -8.79
N TYR A 73 -0.78 -0.45 -7.95
CA TYR A 73 -1.55 0.50 -7.12
C TYR A 73 -1.02 0.63 -5.70
N GLY A 74 0.03 -0.11 -5.35
CA GLY A 74 0.49 -0.27 -3.97
C GLY A 74 0.82 1.01 -3.22
N SER A 75 1.30 2.03 -3.92
CA SER A 75 1.63 3.32 -3.29
C SER A 75 0.44 4.26 -3.18
N LEU A 76 -0.75 3.86 -3.64
CA LEU A 76 -1.92 4.74 -3.71
C LEU A 76 -2.99 4.45 -2.67
N TYR A 77 -2.87 3.37 -1.87
CA TYR A 77 -3.81 3.07 -0.79
C TYR A 77 -3.71 4.14 0.29
N ASN A 78 -4.84 4.62 0.75
CA ASN A 78 -4.88 5.58 1.84
C ASN A 78 -4.79 4.92 3.20
N HIS A 79 -4.37 5.69 4.19
CA HIS A 79 -4.22 5.24 5.57
C HIS A 79 -5.54 5.28 6.33
N SER A 80 -5.74 4.27 7.19
CA SER A 80 -6.78 4.28 8.21
C SER A 80 -6.31 3.47 9.41
N TYR A 81 -6.69 3.88 10.61
CA TYR A 81 -6.51 3.06 11.82
C TYR A 81 -7.60 2.00 11.94
N GLU A 82 -8.62 2.04 11.06
CA GLU A 82 -9.65 1.00 10.92
C GLU A 82 -9.57 0.42 9.49
N PRO A 83 -8.44 -0.20 9.13
CA PRO A 83 -8.24 -0.64 7.76
C PRO A 83 -9.09 -1.85 7.41
N ASN A 84 -9.36 -2.04 6.11
CA ASN A 84 -10.01 -3.24 5.60
C ASN A 84 -9.04 -4.14 4.81
N ALA A 85 -7.79 -3.69 4.69
CA ALA A 85 -6.73 -4.45 4.02
C ALA A 85 -5.41 -4.29 4.79
N GLU A 86 -4.47 -5.15 4.47
CA GLU A 86 -3.15 -5.16 5.07
C GLU A 86 -2.13 -5.53 4.01
N TYR A 87 -0.87 -5.16 4.21
CA TYR A 87 0.19 -5.54 3.28
C TYR A 87 1.28 -6.32 4.01
N GLY A 88 1.94 -7.19 3.26
CA GLY A 88 3.10 -7.93 3.73
C GLY A 88 4.21 -7.87 2.69
N MET A 89 5.45 -7.92 3.15
CA MET A 89 6.62 -7.91 2.28
C MET A 89 7.14 -9.32 2.08
N ASP A 90 7.27 -9.73 0.82
CA ASP A 90 7.93 -10.98 0.45
C ASP A 90 9.35 -10.65 0.02
N PHE A 91 10.30 -10.86 0.95
CA PHE A 91 11.69 -10.49 0.71
C PHE A 91 12.37 -11.37 -0.33
N GLU A 92 11.94 -12.62 -0.47
CA GLU A 92 12.49 -13.54 -1.46
C GLU A 92 12.00 -13.18 -2.87
N ALA A 93 10.70 -13.00 -3.02
CA ALA A 93 10.10 -12.64 -4.32
C ALA A 93 10.30 -11.16 -4.66
N GLN A 94 10.64 -10.34 -3.69
CA GLN A 94 10.74 -8.88 -3.81
C GLN A 94 9.42 -8.26 -4.28
N THR A 95 8.37 -8.55 -3.51
CA THR A 95 7.02 -8.00 -3.73
C THR A 95 6.45 -7.46 -2.43
N ILE A 96 5.46 -6.59 -2.57
CA ILE A 96 4.57 -6.20 -1.48
C ILE A 96 3.18 -6.69 -1.86
N ASP A 97 2.61 -7.53 -1.00
CA ASP A 97 1.35 -8.21 -1.27
C ASP A 97 0.25 -7.58 -0.42
N PHE A 98 -0.85 -7.18 -1.06
CA PHE A 98 -2.00 -6.58 -0.40
C PHE A 98 -3.13 -7.59 -0.33
N TYR A 99 -3.77 -7.71 0.84
CA TYR A 99 -4.85 -8.68 1.06
C TYR A 99 -5.93 -8.12 1.97
N CYS A 100 -7.14 -8.66 1.82
CA CYS A 100 -8.30 -8.24 2.61
C CYS A 100 -8.22 -8.81 4.02
N ILE A 101 -8.44 -7.97 5.03
CA ILE A 101 -8.60 -8.41 6.43
C ILE A 101 -10.05 -8.39 6.87
N LYS A 102 -10.93 -7.91 6.00
CA LYS A 102 -12.38 -7.88 6.16
C LYS A 102 -13.01 -8.11 4.79
N ASN A 103 -14.30 -8.42 4.76
CA ASN A 103 -15.05 -8.39 3.50
C ASN A 103 -15.14 -6.94 3.04
N ILE A 104 -14.91 -6.73 1.74
CA ILE A 104 -14.96 -5.40 1.12
C ILE A 104 -15.98 -5.45 0.00
N ALA A 105 -16.95 -4.53 0.03
CA ALA A 105 -17.97 -4.47 -1.01
C ALA A 105 -17.48 -3.67 -2.22
N ALA A 106 -18.00 -4.01 -3.40
CA ALA A 106 -17.74 -3.25 -4.63
C ALA A 106 -18.04 -1.76 -4.39
N GLY A 107 -17.12 -0.90 -4.80
CA GLY A 107 -17.23 0.55 -4.64
C GLY A 107 -16.70 1.10 -3.33
N GLU A 108 -16.36 0.25 -2.36
CA GLU A 108 -15.75 0.71 -1.12
C GLU A 108 -14.28 1.06 -1.32
N GLU A 109 -13.82 2.09 -0.65
CA GLU A 109 -12.40 2.42 -0.63
C GLU A 109 -11.62 1.40 0.20
N ILE A 110 -10.42 1.06 -0.27
CA ILE A 110 -9.52 0.13 0.39
C ILE A 110 -8.48 0.93 1.16
N PHE A 111 -8.40 0.69 2.46
CA PHE A 111 -7.48 1.36 3.37
C PHE A 111 -6.49 0.37 3.97
N ILE A 112 -5.27 0.83 4.16
CA ILE A 112 -4.24 0.09 4.91
C ILE A 112 -3.78 0.96 6.09
N ASN A 113 -3.15 0.35 7.07
CA ASN A 113 -2.48 1.10 8.12
C ASN A 113 -1.01 1.28 7.70
N TYR A 114 -0.59 2.55 7.53
CA TYR A 114 0.78 2.87 7.08
C TYR A 114 1.86 2.42 8.08
N ASN A 115 1.48 2.09 9.31
CA ASN A 115 2.40 1.52 10.29
C ASN A 115 2.74 0.05 10.00
N GLY A 116 2.11 -0.56 9.00
CA GLY A 116 2.39 -1.92 8.57
C GLY A 116 1.62 -3.01 9.30
N ASP A 117 0.95 -2.67 10.39
CA ASP A 117 0.14 -3.58 11.20
C ASP A 117 -1.23 -2.96 11.41
N ALA A 118 -2.29 -3.70 11.12
CA ALA A 118 -3.67 -3.20 11.20
C ALA A 118 -4.02 -2.64 12.58
N ASP A 119 -3.42 -3.16 13.63
CA ASP A 119 -3.72 -2.76 15.02
C ASP A 119 -2.81 -1.65 15.55
N ASN A 120 -1.83 -1.20 14.78
CA ASN A 120 -0.89 -0.19 15.21
C ASN A 120 -1.52 1.21 15.16
N ARG A 121 -1.67 1.85 16.32
CA ARG A 121 -2.31 3.16 16.48
C ARG A 121 -1.31 4.32 16.52
N SER A 122 -0.03 4.08 16.26
CA SER A 122 0.98 5.13 16.23
C SER A 122 0.66 6.15 15.15
N LYS A 123 0.92 7.42 15.43
CA LYS A 123 0.70 8.49 14.44
C LYS A 123 1.60 8.29 13.23
N VAL A 124 1.04 8.46 12.05
CA VAL A 124 1.81 8.48 10.81
C VAL A 124 2.37 9.90 10.58
N TRP A 125 3.35 10.02 9.68
CA TRP A 125 4.14 11.25 9.52
C TRP A 125 3.34 12.52 9.17
N PHE A 126 2.19 12.38 8.53
CA PHE A 126 1.37 13.53 8.13
C PHE A 126 0.38 13.99 9.23
N GLU A 127 0.34 13.30 10.36
CA GLU A 127 -0.49 13.68 11.48
C GLU A 127 0.31 14.54 12.47
N LYS A 128 -0.36 15.54 13.03
CA LYS A 128 0.27 16.44 14.01
C LYS A 128 -0.29 16.21 15.40
#